data_1c45a221416b4ffd10174355dffca1e8
#
_entry.id   1c45a221416b4ffd10174355dffca1e8
#
_cell.length_a   1.000
_cell.length_b   1.000
_cell.length_c   1.000
_cell.angle_alpha   90.00
_cell.angle_beta   90.00
_cell.angle_gamma   90.00
#
_symmetry.space_group_name_H-M   'P 1'
#
loop_
_entity.id
_entity.type
_entity.pdbx_description
1 polymer ?
#
loop_
_entity_poly.entity_id
_entity_poly.type
_entity_poly.pdbx_seq_one_letter_code
_entity_poly.pdbx_strand_id
1 'polypeptide(L)'
;MTGSWKSTRTPQVEVRKCFYLPENADEFDFTEYSYVVDAVDTVTAKLEIIMRAISCEIPVISSMGAGNKLDPTQFHVADIYKTSMCPLAKVMRRELKKRGVKKLKVVYSTEPPVEQQEDMSISCRKNCICPPGAKHKCTERRAIPGSIAFVPSVAGLILAGEVVKDLCVMPPKKAEQQENA
;
A
#
# COMPACT_ATOMS: atom_id res chain seq x y z
N MET A 1 28.98 14.48 -27.54
CA MET A 1 28.77 14.32 -26.07
C MET A 1 28.25 12.91 -25.83
N THR A 2 29.13 11.98 -25.51
CA THR A 2 28.77 10.57 -25.21
C THR A 2 28.37 10.51 -23.74
N GLY A 3 27.08 10.61 -23.47
CA GLY A 3 26.54 10.40 -22.13
C GLY A 3 26.70 8.94 -21.72
N SER A 4 27.69 8.67 -20.88
CA SER A 4 27.83 7.36 -20.23
C SER A 4 26.63 7.16 -19.28
N TRP A 5 25.68 6.31 -19.64
CA TRP A 5 24.68 5.79 -18.72
C TRP A 5 25.40 4.89 -17.70
N LYS A 6 25.69 5.45 -16.53
CA LYS A 6 26.17 4.62 -15.43
C LYS A 6 25.03 3.68 -15.05
N SER A 7 25.25 2.38 -15.22
CA SER A 7 24.38 1.30 -14.73
C SER A 7 24.00 1.59 -13.29
N THR A 8 22.71 1.65 -13.02
CA THR A 8 22.18 1.70 -11.64
C THR A 8 22.72 0.49 -10.88
N ARG A 9 23.18 0.70 -9.66
CA ARG A 9 23.62 -0.41 -8.79
C ARG A 9 22.47 -1.40 -8.68
N THR A 10 22.75 -2.70 -8.69
CA THR A 10 21.77 -3.73 -8.44
C THR A 10 21.09 -3.46 -7.09
N PRO A 11 19.75 -3.31 -7.04
CA PRO A 11 19.07 -3.04 -5.79
C PRO A 11 19.26 -4.19 -4.82
N GLN A 12 19.57 -3.88 -3.57
CA GLN A 12 19.56 -4.87 -2.49
C GLN A 12 18.13 -5.00 -2.00
N VAL A 13 17.61 -6.24 -2.03
CA VAL A 13 16.23 -6.53 -1.62
C VAL A 13 16.26 -7.44 -0.41
N GLU A 14 15.68 -6.98 0.70
CA GLU A 14 15.41 -7.81 1.88
C GLU A 14 13.94 -8.26 1.86
N VAL A 15 13.69 -9.56 2.01
CA VAL A 15 12.35 -10.14 2.00
C VAL A 15 12.01 -10.69 3.38
N ARG A 16 10.96 -10.16 4.00
CA ARG A 16 10.40 -10.67 5.26
C ARG A 16 9.05 -11.35 4.99
N LYS A 17 9.01 -12.68 5.12
CA LYS A 17 7.81 -13.50 4.87
C LYS A 17 6.93 -13.56 6.12
N CYS A 18 6.19 -12.48 6.40
CA CYS A 18 5.27 -12.41 7.54
C CYS A 18 4.02 -11.59 7.20
N PHE A 19 2.96 -11.78 7.96
CA PHE A 19 1.87 -10.81 8.02
C PHE A 19 2.32 -9.65 8.91
N TYR A 20 2.26 -8.43 8.36
CA TYR A 20 2.48 -7.23 9.15
C TYR A 20 1.23 -6.93 9.98
N LEU A 21 1.35 -6.97 11.29
CA LEU A 21 0.30 -6.74 12.26
C LEU A 21 0.84 -5.88 13.41
N PRO A 22 -0.03 -5.23 14.23
CA PRO A 22 0.42 -4.46 15.37
C PRO A 22 1.33 -5.24 16.33
N GLU A 23 1.12 -6.56 16.46
CA GLU A 23 1.87 -7.42 17.37
C GLU A 23 3.33 -7.63 16.99
N ASN A 24 3.66 -7.53 15.69
CA ASN A 24 5.03 -7.68 15.19
C ASN A 24 5.57 -6.41 14.54
N ALA A 25 4.85 -5.32 14.65
CA ALA A 25 5.23 -4.06 14.00
C ALA A 25 6.54 -3.47 14.57
N ASP A 26 6.89 -3.78 15.84
CA ASP A 26 8.13 -3.35 16.48
C ASP A 26 9.39 -4.04 15.91
N GLU A 27 9.24 -5.12 15.13
CA GLU A 27 10.34 -5.76 14.43
C GLU A 27 10.83 -4.97 13.21
N PHE A 28 10.12 -3.90 12.84
CA PHE A 28 10.41 -3.05 11.68
C PHE A 28 10.78 -1.65 12.13
N ASP A 29 12.05 -1.32 12.04
CA ASP A 29 12.52 0.04 12.33
C ASP A 29 12.25 0.96 11.12
N PHE A 30 11.22 1.79 11.21
CA PHE A 30 10.87 2.70 10.12
C PHE A 30 11.86 3.85 9.97
N THR A 31 12.69 4.14 10.97
CA THR A 31 13.70 5.21 10.89
C THR A 31 14.80 4.91 9.88
N GLU A 32 15.01 3.64 9.55
CA GLU A 32 15.97 3.21 8.52
C GLU A 32 15.53 3.51 7.09
N TYR A 33 14.23 3.80 6.87
CA TYR A 33 13.68 3.99 5.53
C TYR A 33 13.60 5.46 5.14
N SER A 34 13.84 5.77 3.88
CA SER A 34 13.65 7.10 3.30
C SER A 34 12.21 7.34 2.85
N TYR A 35 11.46 6.27 2.62
CA TYR A 35 10.07 6.32 2.15
C TYR A 35 9.35 5.00 2.46
N VAL A 36 8.06 5.08 2.78
CA VAL A 36 7.21 3.91 3.03
C VAL A 36 6.10 3.84 1.99
N VAL A 37 5.93 2.66 1.39
CA VAL A 37 4.81 2.36 0.48
C VAL A 37 3.91 1.33 1.13
N ASP A 38 2.69 1.72 1.43
CA ASP A 38 1.66 0.81 1.94
C ASP A 38 0.82 0.26 0.77
N ALA A 39 0.95 -1.04 0.51
CA ALA A 39 0.18 -1.76 -0.50
C ALA A 39 -0.50 -3.02 0.06
N VAL A 40 -0.64 -3.12 1.39
CA VAL A 40 -1.34 -4.24 2.04
C VAL A 40 -2.86 -4.11 1.89
N ASP A 41 -3.61 -5.20 2.06
CA ASP A 41 -5.06 -5.23 1.87
C ASP A 41 -5.87 -5.13 3.17
N THR A 42 -5.24 -5.33 4.32
CA THR A 42 -5.91 -5.28 5.63
C THR A 42 -5.91 -3.89 6.23
N VAL A 43 -7.07 -3.43 6.68
CA VAL A 43 -7.25 -2.09 7.28
C VAL A 43 -6.36 -1.90 8.50
N THR A 44 -6.25 -2.92 9.37
CA THR A 44 -5.43 -2.86 10.59
C THR A 44 -3.97 -2.64 10.26
N ALA A 45 -3.41 -3.44 9.32
CA ALA A 45 -2.01 -3.28 8.90
C ALA A 45 -1.76 -1.93 8.22
N LYS A 46 -2.68 -1.48 7.34
CA LYS A 46 -2.60 -0.15 6.72
C LYS A 46 -2.50 0.97 7.74
N LEU A 47 -3.38 0.93 8.73
CA LEU A 47 -3.39 1.94 9.78
C LEU A 47 -2.09 1.94 10.59
N GLU A 48 -1.59 0.75 10.95
CA GLU A 48 -0.35 0.62 11.71
C GLU A 48 0.86 1.14 10.91
N ILE A 49 1.00 0.74 9.64
CA ILE A 49 2.07 1.23 8.74
C ILE A 49 2.04 2.76 8.63
N ILE A 50 0.85 3.32 8.36
CA ILE A 50 0.69 4.76 8.16
C ILE A 50 1.01 5.52 9.46
N MET A 51 0.49 5.06 10.59
CA MET A 51 0.73 5.74 11.88
C MET A 51 2.19 5.70 12.28
N ARG A 52 2.89 4.57 12.09
CA ARG A 52 4.33 4.46 12.35
C ARG A 52 5.15 5.34 11.43
N ALA A 53 4.87 5.33 10.13
CA ALA A 53 5.57 6.22 9.19
C ALA A 53 5.41 7.70 9.59
N ILE A 54 4.21 8.11 10.00
CA ILE A 54 3.95 9.48 10.46
C ILE A 54 4.70 9.77 11.77
N SER A 55 4.70 8.86 12.73
CA SER A 55 5.39 9.05 14.00
C SER A 55 6.91 9.13 13.87
N CYS A 56 7.47 8.46 12.86
CA CYS A 56 8.89 8.52 12.50
C CYS A 56 9.22 9.68 11.52
N GLU A 57 8.22 10.50 11.15
CA GLU A 57 8.38 11.57 10.15
C GLU A 57 8.88 11.08 8.78
N ILE A 58 8.56 9.82 8.43
CA ILE A 58 8.92 9.23 7.16
C ILE A 58 7.77 9.44 6.17
N PRO A 59 8.06 9.91 4.95
CA PRO A 59 7.07 10.05 3.90
C PRO A 59 6.39 8.71 3.60
N VAL A 60 5.07 8.74 3.43
CA VAL A 60 4.28 7.54 3.17
C VAL A 60 3.24 7.78 2.07
N ILE A 61 3.10 6.80 1.19
CA ILE A 61 2.02 6.72 0.21
C ILE A 61 1.27 5.40 0.37
N SER A 62 -0.05 5.43 0.25
CA SER A 62 -0.88 4.23 0.44
C SER A 62 -1.72 3.93 -0.80
N SER A 63 -1.71 2.66 -1.22
CA SER A 63 -2.63 2.15 -2.24
C SER A 63 -3.99 1.86 -1.65
N MET A 64 -5.04 2.38 -2.26
CA MET A 64 -6.41 2.01 -1.92
C MET A 64 -6.84 0.74 -2.69
N GLY A 65 -8.11 0.35 -2.60
CA GLY A 65 -8.60 -0.88 -3.19
C GLY A 65 -8.50 -0.92 -4.72
N ALA A 66 -7.80 -1.94 -5.25
CA ALA A 66 -7.70 -2.23 -6.68
C ALA A 66 -8.51 -3.47 -7.09
N GLY A 67 -9.18 -4.14 -6.15
CA GLY A 67 -10.04 -5.29 -6.43
C GLY A 67 -11.37 -4.90 -7.07
N ASN A 68 -11.94 -5.83 -7.86
CA ASN A 68 -13.21 -5.69 -8.56
C ASN A 68 -13.25 -4.49 -9.51
N LYS A 69 -12.16 -4.25 -10.24
CA LYS A 69 -11.99 -3.16 -11.19
C LYS A 69 -11.41 -3.66 -12.49
N LEU A 70 -11.77 -3.02 -13.58
CA LEU A 70 -11.39 -3.40 -14.94
C LEU A 70 -10.65 -2.28 -15.68
N ASP A 71 -10.83 -1.04 -15.27
CA ASP A 71 -10.26 0.13 -15.93
C ASP A 71 -9.12 0.75 -15.12
N PRO A 72 -7.84 0.46 -15.46
CA PRO A 72 -6.69 1.00 -14.77
C PRO A 72 -6.48 2.50 -15.04
N THR A 73 -7.14 3.09 -16.05
CA THR A 73 -7.00 4.52 -16.36
C THR A 73 -7.72 5.41 -15.35
N GLN A 74 -8.59 4.83 -14.53
CA GLN A 74 -9.30 5.54 -13.47
C GLN A 74 -8.54 5.64 -12.14
N PHE A 75 -7.27 5.26 -12.10
CA PHE A 75 -6.42 5.51 -10.94
C PHE A 75 -5.96 6.97 -10.89
N HIS A 76 -6.08 7.57 -9.71
CA HIS A 76 -5.67 8.93 -9.41
C HIS A 76 -4.80 8.98 -8.16
N VAL A 77 -3.89 9.96 -8.15
CA VAL A 77 -3.13 10.34 -6.95
C VAL A 77 -3.85 11.51 -6.28
N ALA A 78 -4.16 11.37 -5.00
CA ALA A 78 -4.83 12.43 -4.25
C ALA A 78 -4.49 12.38 -2.76
N ASP A 79 -4.93 13.40 -2.04
CA ASP A 79 -5.05 13.29 -0.58
C ASP A 79 -6.24 12.39 -0.22
N ILE A 80 -6.09 11.57 0.83
CA ILE A 80 -7.12 10.62 1.28
C ILE A 80 -8.48 11.31 1.49
N TYR A 81 -8.50 12.55 1.95
CA TYR A 81 -9.73 13.31 2.21
C TYR A 81 -10.39 13.86 0.95
N LYS A 82 -9.71 13.80 -0.21
CA LYS A 82 -10.23 14.18 -1.52
C LYS A 82 -10.67 12.98 -2.37
N THR A 83 -10.61 11.76 -1.81
CA THR A 83 -10.99 10.54 -2.53
C THR A 83 -12.51 10.36 -2.60
N SER A 84 -12.99 9.70 -3.65
CA SER A 84 -14.40 9.36 -3.88
C SER A 84 -14.56 7.89 -4.27
N MET A 85 -15.77 7.37 -4.35
CA MET A 85 -16.17 6.07 -4.89
C MET A 85 -15.51 4.82 -4.26
N CYS A 86 -14.30 4.87 -3.74
CA CYS A 86 -13.57 3.73 -3.19
C CYS A 86 -14.04 3.37 -1.77
N PRO A 87 -14.60 2.17 -1.53
CA PRO A 87 -15.07 1.75 -0.21
C PRO A 87 -13.95 1.69 0.83
N LEU A 88 -12.76 1.19 0.45
CA LEU A 88 -11.60 1.13 1.35
C LEU A 88 -11.15 2.53 1.75
N ALA A 89 -11.07 3.47 0.80
CA ALA A 89 -10.74 4.86 1.10
C ALA A 89 -11.74 5.51 2.07
N LYS A 90 -13.04 5.17 1.96
CA LYS A 90 -14.07 5.64 2.91
C LYS A 90 -13.80 5.17 4.34
N VAL A 91 -13.42 3.91 4.50
CA VAL A 91 -13.06 3.35 5.82
C VAL A 91 -11.78 4.02 6.34
N MET A 92 -10.74 4.11 5.51
CA MET A 92 -9.46 4.71 5.89
C MET A 92 -9.61 6.17 6.30
N ARG A 93 -10.38 6.98 5.56
CA ARG A 93 -10.67 8.38 5.94
C ARG A 93 -11.26 8.49 7.34
N ARG A 94 -12.23 7.64 7.66
CA ARG A 94 -12.88 7.66 8.98
C ARG A 94 -11.90 7.30 10.09
N GLU A 95 -11.13 6.25 9.89
CA GLU A 95 -10.20 5.75 10.90
C GLU A 95 -8.97 6.66 11.10
N LEU A 96 -8.44 7.22 10.02
CA LEU A 96 -7.33 8.19 10.07
C LEU A 96 -7.75 9.51 10.70
N LYS A 97 -8.98 9.99 10.41
CA LYS A 97 -9.52 11.19 11.07
C LYS A 97 -9.62 11.04 12.58
N LYS A 98 -10.06 9.87 13.09
CA LYS A 98 -10.09 9.59 14.54
C LYS A 98 -8.71 9.64 15.19
N ARG A 99 -7.65 9.32 14.42
CA ARG A 99 -6.25 9.30 14.85
C ARG A 99 -5.53 10.64 14.62
N GLY A 100 -6.25 11.67 14.20
CA GLY A 100 -5.70 13.01 14.01
C GLY A 100 -4.83 13.19 12.76
N VAL A 101 -4.82 12.22 11.84
CA VAL A 101 -4.08 12.34 10.57
C VAL A 101 -4.76 13.39 9.69
N LYS A 102 -4.03 14.45 9.35
CA LYS A 102 -4.56 15.59 8.58
C LYS A 102 -4.42 15.42 7.07
N LYS A 103 -3.46 14.60 6.62
CA LYS A 103 -3.10 14.43 5.21
C LYS A 103 -2.46 13.07 5.00
N LEU A 104 -2.80 12.42 3.88
CA LEU A 104 -2.13 11.21 3.41
C LEU A 104 -2.22 11.15 1.88
N LYS A 105 -1.08 11.01 1.21
CA LYS A 105 -1.03 10.76 -0.23
C LYS A 105 -1.47 9.32 -0.51
N VAL A 106 -2.42 9.15 -1.44
CA VAL A 106 -2.95 7.84 -1.80
C VAL A 106 -3.08 7.68 -3.32
N VAL A 107 -2.99 6.44 -3.77
CA VAL A 107 -3.42 6.02 -5.11
C VAL A 107 -4.75 5.31 -4.96
N TYR A 108 -5.78 5.78 -5.66
CA TYR A 108 -7.13 5.22 -5.59
C TYR A 108 -7.81 5.27 -6.96
N SER A 109 -8.81 4.44 -7.17
CA SER A 109 -9.60 4.45 -8.40
C SER A 109 -10.97 5.06 -8.17
N THR A 110 -11.43 5.85 -9.13
CA THR A 110 -12.81 6.39 -9.19
C THR A 110 -13.81 5.43 -9.82
N GLU A 111 -13.33 4.31 -10.37
CA GLU A 111 -14.20 3.25 -10.91
C GLU A 111 -15.05 2.63 -9.79
N PRO A 112 -16.36 2.50 -9.95
CA PRO A 112 -17.19 1.70 -9.06
C PRO A 112 -16.74 0.23 -9.08
N PRO A 113 -16.68 -0.46 -7.92
CA PRO A 113 -16.39 -1.89 -7.93
C PRO A 113 -17.44 -2.67 -8.73
N VAL A 114 -16.97 -3.53 -9.62
CA VAL A 114 -17.85 -4.45 -10.36
C VAL A 114 -18.48 -5.45 -9.40
N GLU A 115 -19.78 -5.65 -9.50
CA GLU A 115 -20.48 -6.69 -8.75
C GLU A 115 -20.06 -8.07 -9.27
N GLN A 116 -19.56 -8.91 -8.38
CA GLN A 116 -19.16 -10.26 -8.74
C GLN A 116 -20.38 -11.17 -8.79
N GLN A 117 -20.53 -11.89 -9.89
CA GLN A 117 -21.35 -13.08 -9.92
C GLN A 117 -20.54 -14.24 -9.33
N GLU A 118 -20.91 -14.68 -8.13
CA GLU A 118 -20.20 -15.76 -7.45
C GLU A 118 -20.59 -17.11 -8.07
N ASP A 119 -19.66 -17.72 -8.80
CA ASP A 119 -19.79 -19.10 -9.22
C ASP A 119 -19.42 -20.02 -8.06
N MET A 120 -20.43 -20.66 -7.47
CA MET A 120 -20.28 -21.55 -6.31
C MET A 120 -19.48 -22.81 -6.62
N SER A 121 -19.27 -23.16 -7.89
CA SER A 121 -18.47 -24.33 -8.29
C SER A 121 -16.97 -24.12 -8.09
N ILE A 122 -16.50 -22.86 -8.22
CA ILE A 122 -15.10 -22.46 -8.06
C ILE A 122 -14.86 -21.53 -6.87
N SER A 123 -15.92 -21.14 -6.18
CA SER A 123 -15.84 -20.23 -5.04
C SER A 123 -15.05 -20.83 -3.88
N CYS A 124 -14.18 -20.03 -3.27
CA CYS A 124 -13.48 -20.38 -2.02
C CYS A 124 -14.44 -20.71 -0.87
N ARG A 125 -15.73 -20.36 -0.94
CA ARG A 125 -16.71 -20.73 0.08
C ARG A 125 -16.96 -22.22 0.12
N LYS A 126 -16.89 -22.92 -1.03
CA LYS A 126 -17.04 -24.39 -1.12
C LYS A 126 -15.70 -25.10 -1.34
N ASN A 127 -14.75 -24.47 -2.02
CA ASN A 127 -13.49 -25.07 -2.43
C ASN A 127 -12.31 -24.30 -1.80
N CYS A 128 -12.29 -24.19 -0.46
CA CYS A 128 -11.22 -23.48 0.24
C CYS A 128 -9.91 -24.29 0.20
N ILE A 129 -8.86 -23.67 -0.37
CA ILE A 129 -7.49 -24.20 -0.42
C ILE A 129 -6.56 -23.57 0.63
N CYS A 130 -7.12 -22.80 1.57
CA CYS A 130 -6.32 -22.21 2.65
C CYS A 130 -5.70 -23.29 3.53
N PRO A 131 -4.45 -23.08 4.02
CA PRO A 131 -3.82 -24.03 4.94
C PRO A 131 -4.67 -24.29 6.17
N PRO A 132 -4.71 -25.53 6.71
CA PRO A 132 -5.36 -25.82 7.97
C PRO A 132 -4.82 -24.91 9.08
N GLY A 133 -5.72 -24.27 9.85
CA GLY A 133 -5.34 -23.39 10.95
C GLY A 133 -5.03 -21.92 10.55
N ALA A 134 -5.24 -21.53 9.30
CA ALA A 134 -5.11 -20.12 8.90
C ALA A 134 -6.02 -19.22 9.75
N LYS A 135 -5.43 -18.21 10.41
CA LYS A 135 -6.15 -17.26 11.29
C LYS A 135 -7.17 -16.41 10.52
N HIS A 136 -7.02 -16.26 9.21
CA HIS A 136 -7.91 -15.50 8.33
C HIS A 136 -8.41 -16.40 7.20
N LYS A 137 -9.66 -16.82 7.29
CA LYS A 137 -10.30 -17.64 6.25
C LYS A 137 -11.01 -16.75 5.24
N CYS A 138 -10.81 -17.01 3.95
CA CYS A 138 -11.52 -16.35 2.86
C CYS A 138 -13.05 -16.50 2.97
N THR A 139 -13.52 -17.60 3.57
CA THR A 139 -14.94 -17.91 3.81
C THR A 139 -15.63 -16.95 4.79
N GLU A 140 -14.86 -16.22 5.63
CA GLU A 140 -15.39 -15.25 6.60
C GLU A 140 -15.56 -13.84 6.01
N ARG A 141 -15.02 -13.60 4.82
CA ARG A 141 -15.17 -12.32 4.13
C ARG A 141 -16.55 -12.20 3.49
N ARG A 142 -17.18 -11.03 3.57
CA ARG A 142 -18.47 -10.72 2.91
C ARG A 142 -18.39 -10.89 1.38
N ALA A 143 -17.27 -10.53 0.77
CA ALA A 143 -16.97 -10.73 -0.64
C ALA A 143 -15.49 -11.07 -0.79
N ILE A 144 -15.18 -11.99 -1.71
CA ILE A 144 -13.81 -12.29 -2.11
C ILE A 144 -13.49 -11.35 -3.27
N PRO A 145 -12.58 -10.37 -3.11
CA PRO A 145 -12.28 -9.45 -4.19
C PRO A 145 -11.60 -10.20 -5.35
N GLY A 146 -12.14 -10.03 -6.56
CA GLY A 146 -11.47 -10.44 -7.78
C GLY A 146 -10.40 -9.42 -8.17
N SER A 147 -9.38 -9.88 -8.89
CA SER A 147 -8.34 -9.01 -9.44
C SER A 147 -7.95 -9.48 -10.83
N ILE A 148 -7.67 -8.52 -11.71
CA ILE A 148 -7.13 -8.77 -13.05
C ILE A 148 -5.72 -8.19 -13.11
N ALA A 149 -4.78 -8.93 -13.72
CA ALA A 149 -3.34 -8.68 -13.60
C ALA A 149 -2.90 -7.24 -13.90
N PHE A 150 -3.49 -6.57 -14.88
CA PHE A 150 -3.07 -5.22 -15.29
C PHE A 150 -3.57 -4.11 -14.37
N VAL A 151 -4.67 -4.28 -13.63
CA VAL A 151 -5.24 -3.22 -12.78
C VAL A 151 -4.36 -2.93 -11.56
N PRO A 152 -4.02 -3.89 -10.67
CA PRO A 152 -3.13 -3.63 -9.56
C PRO A 152 -1.70 -3.30 -10.02
N SER A 153 -1.26 -3.83 -11.17
CA SER A 153 0.06 -3.52 -11.72
C SER A 153 0.20 -2.05 -12.09
N VAL A 154 -0.81 -1.46 -12.74
CA VAL A 154 -0.82 -0.02 -13.05
C VAL A 154 -0.87 0.82 -11.77
N ALA A 155 -1.65 0.43 -10.77
CA ALA A 155 -1.64 1.10 -9.47
C ALA A 155 -0.25 1.10 -8.84
N GLY A 156 0.46 -0.03 -8.91
CA GLY A 156 1.84 -0.18 -8.43
C GLY A 156 2.83 0.72 -9.19
N LEU A 157 2.71 0.82 -10.52
CA LEU A 157 3.55 1.72 -11.33
C LEU A 157 3.30 3.19 -10.99
N ILE A 158 2.06 3.59 -10.75
CA ILE A 158 1.72 4.95 -10.31
C ILE A 158 2.34 5.23 -8.93
N LEU A 159 2.21 4.29 -7.97
CA LEU A 159 2.84 4.40 -6.66
C LEU A 159 4.36 4.61 -6.78
N ALA A 160 5.03 3.76 -7.55
CA ALA A 160 6.47 3.85 -7.77
C ALA A 160 6.87 5.20 -8.40
N GLY A 161 6.11 5.67 -9.39
CA GLY A 161 6.33 6.97 -10.02
C GLY A 161 6.21 8.13 -9.04
N GLU A 162 5.24 8.10 -8.12
CA GLU A 162 5.08 9.12 -7.08
C GLU A 162 6.22 9.10 -6.06
N VAL A 163 6.68 7.91 -5.65
CA VAL A 163 7.84 7.76 -4.77
C VAL A 163 9.09 8.39 -5.41
N VAL A 164 9.35 8.09 -6.69
CA VAL A 164 10.49 8.67 -7.42
C VAL A 164 10.40 10.20 -7.48
N LYS A 165 9.22 10.74 -7.80
CA LYS A 165 9.01 12.21 -7.84
C LYS A 165 9.28 12.84 -6.47
N ASP A 166 8.75 12.25 -5.40
CA ASP A 166 8.94 12.77 -4.04
C ASP A 166 10.41 12.72 -3.63
N LEU A 167 11.11 11.61 -3.88
CA LEU A 167 12.52 11.46 -3.53
C LEU A 167 13.45 12.36 -4.37
N CYS A 168 13.10 12.62 -5.63
CA CYS A 168 13.88 13.53 -6.48
C CYS A 168 13.76 15.01 -6.05
N VAL A 169 12.66 15.38 -5.40
CA VAL A 169 12.40 16.77 -4.95
C VAL A 169 12.81 16.98 -3.49
N MET A 170 12.84 15.93 -2.69
CA MET A 170 13.27 16.01 -1.29
C MET A 170 14.78 16.30 -1.20
N PRO A 171 15.20 17.28 -0.39
CA PRO A 171 16.62 17.40 -0.04
C PRO A 171 17.06 16.12 0.68
N PRO A 172 18.30 15.63 0.42
CA PRO A 172 18.80 14.45 1.14
C PRO A 172 18.74 14.70 2.64
N LYS A 173 18.29 13.69 3.42
CA LYS A 173 18.41 13.73 4.87
C LYS A 173 19.87 14.07 5.21
N LYS A 174 20.09 15.08 6.04
CA LYS A 174 21.43 15.39 6.54
C LYS A 174 21.95 14.11 7.19
N ALA A 175 23.01 13.53 6.61
CA ALA A 175 23.77 12.49 7.30
C ALA A 175 24.18 13.09 8.65
N GLU A 176 23.81 12.47 9.73
CA GLU A 176 24.36 12.80 11.04
C GLU A 176 25.88 12.67 10.90
N GLN A 177 26.56 13.81 10.98
CA GLN A 177 28.00 13.82 11.08
C GLN A 177 28.30 13.12 12.39
N GLN A 178 28.77 11.87 12.30
CA GLN A 178 29.47 11.24 13.41
C GLN A 178 30.72 12.11 13.63
N GLU A 179 30.62 13.05 14.54
CA GLU A 179 31.78 13.69 15.16
C GLU A 179 32.53 12.59 15.91
N ASN A 180 33.59 12.09 15.26
CA ASN A 180 34.62 11.36 15.95
C ASN A 180 35.35 12.39 16.84
N ALA A 181 35.09 12.34 18.13
CA ALA A 181 35.95 12.86 19.18
C ALA A 181 36.88 11.75 19.66
#